data_af6e9e1d1f7ae2a8f8a86ddca4a999bc
#
_entry.id   af6e9e1d1f7ae2a8f8a86ddca4a999bc
#
_cell.length_a   1.000
_cell.length_b   1.000
_cell.length_c   1.000
_cell.angle_alpha   90.00
_cell.angle_beta   90.00
_cell.angle_gamma   90.00
#
_symmetry.space_group_name_H-M   'P 1'
#
loop_
_entity.id
_entity.type
_entity.pdbx_description
1 polymer ?
#
loop_
_entity_poly.entity_id
_entity_poly.type
_entity_poly.pdbx_seq_one_letter_code
_entity_poly.pdbx_strand_id
1 'polypeptide(L)'
;LQLLAPGAVDFYKNHKMDFSWIPEENINAVSMLRGLGAGGVRTNGRFAFTVNKNKIETIINAKIGSITSAKIAQNTQYELLADTLPEIHMVFSICGGTGCGTFLNMAYLIQGINPAYKTTGYSVLPGVFKALPACAHVVPNAYGALVDLDYLMHHGIGDEAIELKYLN
;
A
#
# COMPACT_ATOMS: atom_id res chain seq x y z
N LEU A 1 -3.89 -3.66 9.66
CA LEU A 1 -3.14 -2.62 10.41
C LEU A 1 -3.27 -2.74 11.95
N GLN A 2 -4.22 -3.51 12.47
CA GLN A 2 -4.32 -3.79 13.91
C GLN A 2 -3.13 -4.59 14.50
N LEU A 3 -2.24 -5.11 13.68
CA LEU A 3 -1.21 -6.08 14.07
C LEU A 3 0.12 -5.48 14.52
N LEU A 4 0.30 -4.17 14.41
CA LEU A 4 1.61 -3.55 14.67
C LEU A 4 1.75 -2.89 16.05
N ALA A 5 0.71 -2.89 16.87
CA ALA A 5 0.70 -2.04 18.04
C ALA A 5 1.66 -2.45 19.17
N PRO A 6 1.71 -3.67 19.68
CA PRO A 6 2.75 -4.05 20.64
C PRO A 6 3.95 -4.66 19.93
N GLY A 7 5.11 -4.04 19.99
CA GLY A 7 6.36 -4.59 19.46
C GLY A 7 6.82 -3.99 18.12
N ALA A 8 6.11 -3.02 17.54
CA ALA A 8 6.54 -2.38 16.29
C ALA A 8 7.93 -1.72 16.40
N VAL A 9 8.22 -1.09 17.54
CA VAL A 9 9.54 -0.49 17.82
C VAL A 9 10.61 -1.55 17.99
N ASP A 10 10.30 -2.64 18.70
CA ASP A 10 11.25 -3.73 18.91
C ASP A 10 11.49 -4.49 17.59
N PHE A 11 10.44 -4.68 16.78
CA PHE A 11 10.59 -5.24 15.45
C PHE A 11 11.49 -4.36 14.58
N TYR A 12 11.28 -3.04 14.56
CA TYR A 12 12.13 -2.10 13.85
C TYR A 12 13.59 -2.19 14.32
N LYS A 13 13.83 -2.18 15.64
CA LYS A 13 15.19 -2.25 16.20
C LYS A 13 15.94 -3.52 15.80
N ASN A 14 15.23 -4.64 15.73
CA ASN A 14 15.80 -5.93 15.36
C ASN A 14 16.03 -6.09 13.84
N HIS A 15 15.38 -5.25 13.02
CA HIS A 15 15.45 -5.28 11.55
C HIS A 15 15.87 -3.93 10.96
N LYS A 16 16.73 -3.19 11.67
CA LYS A 16 17.08 -1.80 11.33
C LYS A 16 17.63 -1.64 9.90
N MET A 17 18.33 -2.64 9.40
CA MET A 17 18.89 -2.62 8.03
C MET A 17 17.77 -2.67 6.97
N ASP A 18 16.71 -3.43 7.20
CA ASP A 18 15.58 -3.57 6.28
C ASP A 18 14.71 -2.31 6.21
N PHE A 19 14.83 -1.45 7.22
CA PHE A 19 14.07 -0.21 7.36
C PHE A 19 14.93 1.05 7.35
N SER A 20 16.09 1.00 6.69
CA SER A 20 17.02 2.14 6.57
C SER A 20 16.40 3.40 5.94
N TRP A 21 15.27 3.23 5.23
CA TRP A 21 14.49 4.32 4.66
C TRP A 21 13.60 5.07 5.68
N ILE A 22 13.53 4.61 6.95
CA ILE A 22 12.85 5.33 8.03
C ILE A 22 13.88 6.22 8.72
N PRO A 23 13.74 7.55 8.66
CA PRO A 23 14.60 8.46 9.40
C PRO A 23 14.53 8.20 10.91
N GLU A 24 15.67 8.30 11.61
CA GLU A 24 15.72 7.99 13.06
C GLU A 24 14.79 8.87 13.89
N GLU A 25 14.58 10.12 13.49
CA GLU A 25 13.61 11.02 14.12
C GLU A 25 12.16 10.55 14.02
N ASN A 26 11.83 9.71 13.05
CA ASN A 26 10.48 9.17 12.83
C ASN A 26 10.22 7.85 13.58
N ILE A 27 11.20 7.29 14.28
CA ILE A 27 11.03 6.04 15.04
C ILE A 27 9.95 6.16 16.11
N ASN A 28 9.85 7.32 16.76
CA ASN A 28 8.82 7.57 17.76
C ASN A 28 7.41 7.61 17.13
N ALA A 29 7.29 8.02 15.87
CA ALA A 29 6.02 7.99 15.14
C ALA A 29 5.57 6.54 14.85
N VAL A 30 6.50 5.60 14.64
CA VAL A 30 6.20 4.16 14.49
C VAL A 30 5.59 3.59 15.77
N SER A 31 5.98 4.09 16.94
CA SER A 31 5.41 3.68 18.24
C SER A 31 3.94 4.07 18.43
N MET A 32 3.46 5.05 17.67
CA MET A 32 2.07 5.53 17.72
C MET A 32 1.07 4.70 16.89
N LEU A 33 1.52 3.64 16.23
CA LEU A 33 0.66 2.72 15.46
C LEU A 33 -0.23 1.88 16.39
N ARG A 34 -1.23 2.51 17.00
CA ARG A 34 -2.16 1.90 17.97
C ARG A 34 -3.51 1.48 17.37
N GLY A 35 -3.52 0.94 16.16
CA GLY A 35 -4.74 0.37 15.57
C GLY A 35 -5.68 1.36 14.87
N LEU A 36 -5.44 2.65 14.93
CA LEU A 36 -6.24 3.69 14.28
C LEU A 36 -5.69 4.13 12.90
N GLY A 37 -4.93 3.26 12.23
CA GLY A 37 -4.25 3.57 10.97
C GLY A 37 -2.85 4.12 11.18
N ALA A 38 -2.28 4.76 10.15
CA ALA A 38 -0.89 5.24 10.16
C ALA A 38 -0.70 6.64 10.78
N GLY A 39 -1.71 7.19 11.46
CA GLY A 39 -1.63 8.48 12.16
C GLY A 39 -1.31 9.67 11.25
N GLY A 40 -1.70 9.62 9.96
CA GLY A 40 -1.36 10.66 8.98
C GLY A 40 0.08 10.63 8.47
N VAL A 41 0.92 9.70 8.93
CA VAL A 41 2.34 9.61 8.58
C VAL A 41 2.55 8.51 7.55
N ARG A 42 3.00 8.87 6.34
CA ARG A 42 3.15 7.91 5.22
C ARG A 42 4.19 6.82 5.48
N THR A 43 5.28 7.13 6.17
CA THR A 43 6.31 6.14 6.55
C THR A 43 5.73 5.05 7.44
N ASN A 44 4.80 5.39 8.33
CA ASN A 44 4.10 4.41 9.17
C ASN A 44 3.23 3.47 8.32
N GLY A 45 2.54 4.01 7.31
CA GLY A 45 1.75 3.19 6.38
C GLY A 45 2.62 2.19 5.63
N ARG A 46 3.73 2.65 5.08
CA ARG A 46 4.70 1.81 4.37
C ARG A 46 5.30 0.74 5.30
N PHE A 47 5.73 1.11 6.50
CA PHE A 47 6.25 0.17 7.49
C PHE A 47 5.22 -0.92 7.82
N ALA A 48 3.97 -0.51 8.10
CA ALA A 48 2.88 -1.44 8.38
C ALA A 48 2.63 -2.42 7.22
N PHE A 49 2.71 -1.95 5.99
CA PHE A 49 2.59 -2.80 4.79
C PHE A 49 3.74 -3.79 4.72
N THR A 50 4.98 -3.33 4.85
CA THR A 50 6.19 -4.17 4.72
C THR A 50 6.18 -5.31 5.73
N VAL A 51 5.90 -5.02 6.99
CA VAL A 51 5.80 -6.05 8.05
C VAL A 51 4.70 -7.08 7.78
N ASN A 52 3.62 -6.68 7.12
CA ASN A 52 2.48 -7.56 6.84
C ASN A 52 2.42 -8.06 5.38
N LYS A 53 3.45 -7.83 4.57
CA LYS A 53 3.46 -8.14 3.13
C LYS A 53 2.94 -9.54 2.83
N ASN A 54 3.53 -10.56 3.44
CA ASN A 54 3.17 -11.96 3.20
C ASN A 54 1.70 -12.27 3.54
N LYS A 55 1.19 -11.68 4.62
CA LYS A 55 -0.21 -11.83 5.01
C LYS A 55 -1.14 -11.14 4.03
N ILE A 56 -0.79 -9.94 3.57
CA ILE A 56 -1.55 -9.19 2.57
C ILE A 56 -1.60 -9.99 1.27
N GLU A 57 -0.46 -10.49 0.81
CA GLU A 57 -0.35 -11.32 -0.38
C GLU A 57 -1.22 -12.57 -0.30
N THR A 58 -1.18 -13.28 0.82
CA THR A 58 -2.03 -14.46 1.06
C THR A 58 -3.52 -14.10 0.96
N ILE A 59 -3.93 -12.98 1.54
CA ILE A 59 -5.34 -12.53 1.49
C ILE A 59 -5.74 -12.17 0.06
N ILE A 60 -4.88 -11.45 -0.68
CA ILE A 60 -5.15 -11.07 -2.07
C ILE A 60 -5.30 -12.31 -2.94
N ASN A 61 -4.34 -13.25 -2.86
CA ASN A 61 -4.38 -14.50 -3.62
C ASN A 61 -5.64 -15.31 -3.32
N ALA A 62 -6.03 -15.42 -2.05
CA ALA A 62 -7.26 -16.11 -1.65
C ALA A 62 -8.51 -15.44 -2.23
N LYS A 63 -8.56 -14.09 -2.24
CA LYS A 63 -9.68 -13.34 -2.81
C LYS A 63 -9.74 -13.45 -4.33
N ILE A 64 -8.62 -13.32 -5.02
CA ILE A 64 -8.56 -13.54 -6.47
C ILE A 64 -8.99 -14.96 -6.80
N GLY A 65 -8.45 -15.97 -6.12
CA GLY A 65 -8.83 -17.37 -6.30
C GLY A 65 -10.33 -17.63 -6.08
N SER A 66 -10.94 -16.93 -5.12
CA SER A 66 -12.38 -17.03 -4.88
C SER A 66 -13.22 -16.40 -6.01
N ILE A 67 -12.75 -15.34 -6.64
CA ILE A 67 -13.43 -14.68 -7.76
C ILE A 67 -13.30 -15.51 -9.04
N THR A 68 -12.13 -16.10 -9.28
CA THR A 68 -11.87 -16.89 -10.49
C THR A 68 -12.41 -18.33 -10.40
N SER A 69 -12.79 -18.79 -9.20
CA SER A 69 -13.33 -20.13 -9.05
C SER A 69 -14.78 -20.24 -9.60
N ALA A 70 -15.07 -21.31 -10.34
CA ALA A 70 -16.37 -21.58 -10.94
C ALA A 70 -17.55 -21.63 -9.94
N LYS A 71 -17.30 -21.66 -8.65
CA LYS A 71 -18.33 -21.63 -7.59
C LYS A 71 -19.09 -20.31 -7.52
N ILE A 72 -18.50 -19.20 -8.00
CA ILE A 72 -19.19 -17.89 -8.04
C ILE A 72 -20.17 -17.83 -9.21
N ALA A 73 -19.87 -18.50 -10.32
CA ALA A 73 -20.74 -18.53 -11.51
C ALA A 73 -22.14 -19.14 -11.25
N GLN A 74 -22.27 -19.96 -10.23
CA GLN A 74 -23.53 -20.63 -9.91
C GLN A 74 -24.51 -19.81 -9.06
N ASN A 75 -24.07 -18.71 -8.46
CA ASN A 75 -24.87 -17.96 -7.47
C ASN A 75 -25.08 -16.48 -7.76
N THR A 76 -24.67 -15.97 -8.90
CA THR A 76 -24.80 -14.53 -9.21
C THR A 76 -25.54 -14.31 -10.52
N GLN A 77 -26.34 -13.25 -10.57
CA GLN A 77 -26.95 -12.71 -11.78
C GLN A 77 -25.91 -12.13 -12.78
N TYR A 78 -24.62 -12.33 -12.54
CA TYR A 78 -23.52 -11.81 -13.37
C TYR A 78 -22.88 -12.97 -14.12
N GLU A 79 -22.86 -12.89 -15.44
CA GLU A 79 -22.03 -13.75 -16.29
C GLU A 79 -20.56 -13.40 -16.06
N LEU A 80 -19.82 -14.29 -15.43
CA LEU A 80 -18.37 -14.24 -15.46
C LEU A 80 -17.92 -14.69 -16.87
N LEU A 81 -17.26 -13.80 -17.59
CA LEU A 81 -16.57 -14.16 -18.83
C LEU A 81 -15.44 -15.11 -18.45
N ALA A 82 -15.60 -16.37 -18.79
CA ALA A 82 -14.81 -17.50 -18.27
C ALA A 82 -13.28 -17.41 -18.53
N ASP A 83 -12.85 -16.58 -19.48
CA ASP A 83 -11.46 -16.50 -19.94
C ASP A 83 -10.81 -15.13 -19.69
N THR A 84 -11.39 -14.25 -18.90
CA THR A 84 -10.80 -12.93 -18.63
C THR A 84 -10.11 -12.91 -17.28
N LEU A 85 -8.87 -12.38 -17.28
CA LEU A 85 -8.19 -12.07 -16.03
C LEU A 85 -8.94 -10.97 -15.26
N PRO A 86 -9.02 -11.05 -13.92
CA PRO A 86 -9.68 -10.04 -13.12
C PRO A 86 -8.99 -8.67 -13.30
N GLU A 87 -9.78 -7.62 -13.45
CA GLU A 87 -9.31 -6.26 -13.32
C GLU A 87 -9.27 -5.88 -11.84
N ILE A 88 -8.19 -5.24 -11.42
CA ILE A 88 -7.98 -4.84 -10.03
C ILE A 88 -8.09 -3.32 -9.92
N HIS A 89 -9.06 -2.86 -9.13
CA HIS A 89 -9.28 -1.46 -8.85
C HIS A 89 -8.83 -1.11 -7.44
N MET A 90 -7.77 -0.31 -7.33
CA MET A 90 -7.27 0.21 -6.05
C MET A 90 -7.90 1.57 -5.78
N VAL A 91 -8.64 1.71 -4.68
CA VAL A 91 -9.20 2.98 -4.23
C VAL A 91 -8.46 3.41 -2.96
N PHE A 92 -7.83 4.57 -2.99
CA PHE A 92 -6.99 5.05 -1.89
C PHE A 92 -6.95 6.58 -1.83
N SER A 93 -6.41 7.12 -0.75
CA SER A 93 -6.09 8.53 -0.63
C SER A 93 -4.57 8.71 -0.48
N ILE A 94 -4.00 9.62 -1.26
CA ILE A 94 -2.60 10.04 -1.09
C ILE A 94 -2.40 11.07 0.02
N CYS A 95 -3.45 11.44 0.71
CA CYS A 95 -3.44 12.49 1.74
C CYS A 95 -3.19 11.97 3.15
N GLY A 96 -3.58 10.72 3.43
CA GLY A 96 -3.41 10.08 4.74
C GLY A 96 -2.15 9.23 4.80
N GLY A 97 -1.82 8.75 6.00
CA GLY A 97 -0.63 7.91 6.19
C GLY A 97 -0.75 6.52 5.56
N THR A 98 -1.92 5.88 5.67
CA THR A 98 -2.12 4.51 5.19
C THR A 98 -2.09 4.45 3.66
N GLY A 99 -3.05 5.07 2.99
CA GLY A 99 -3.15 5.01 1.52
C GLY A 99 -1.89 5.55 0.85
N CYS A 100 -1.41 6.71 1.29
CA CYS A 100 -0.19 7.33 0.77
C CYS A 100 1.06 6.48 0.96
N GLY A 101 1.15 5.75 2.08
CA GLY A 101 2.31 4.91 2.38
C GLY A 101 2.27 3.52 1.74
N THR A 102 1.10 3.06 1.24
CA THR A 102 0.94 1.66 0.80
C THR A 102 0.64 1.48 -0.68
N PHE A 103 0.14 2.50 -1.38
CA PHE A 103 -0.42 2.34 -2.72
C PHE A 103 0.60 1.81 -3.75
N LEU A 104 1.83 2.31 -3.72
CA LEU A 104 2.88 1.84 -4.62
C LEU A 104 3.29 0.40 -4.31
N ASN A 105 3.54 0.11 -3.03
CA ASN A 105 3.87 -1.25 -2.60
C ASN A 105 2.75 -2.24 -2.93
N MET A 106 1.48 -1.81 -2.83
CA MET A 106 0.34 -2.64 -3.22
C MET A 106 0.31 -2.89 -4.72
N ALA A 107 0.56 -1.87 -5.54
CA ALA A 107 0.63 -2.02 -6.99
C ALA A 107 1.73 -3.02 -7.40
N TYR A 108 2.92 -2.90 -6.82
CA TYR A 108 4.01 -3.84 -7.04
C TYR A 108 3.69 -5.26 -6.58
N LEU A 109 3.06 -5.39 -5.41
CA LEU A 109 2.65 -6.70 -4.91
C LEU A 109 1.68 -7.39 -5.88
N ILE A 110 0.68 -6.67 -6.36
CA ILE A 110 -0.31 -7.18 -7.32
C ILE A 110 0.39 -7.60 -8.63
N GLN A 111 1.30 -6.77 -9.12
CA GLN A 111 2.07 -7.08 -10.33
C GLN A 111 3.01 -8.26 -10.14
N GLY A 112 3.59 -8.42 -8.95
CA GLY A 112 4.39 -9.59 -8.58
C GLY A 112 3.57 -10.89 -8.52
N ILE A 113 2.30 -10.82 -8.13
CA ILE A 113 1.39 -11.96 -8.15
C ILE A 113 1.12 -12.42 -9.59
N ASN A 114 0.76 -11.50 -10.46
CA ASN A 114 0.59 -11.78 -11.89
C ASN A 114 0.73 -10.47 -12.70
N PRO A 115 1.78 -10.32 -13.50
CA PRO A 115 2.03 -9.12 -14.30
C PRO A 115 0.97 -8.86 -15.37
N ALA A 116 0.16 -9.86 -15.71
CA ALA A 116 -0.94 -9.71 -16.67
C ALA A 116 -2.21 -9.09 -16.08
N TYR A 117 -2.27 -8.88 -14.74
CA TYR A 117 -3.42 -8.20 -14.14
C TYR A 117 -3.44 -6.73 -14.52
N LYS A 118 -4.55 -6.29 -15.10
CA LYS A 118 -4.80 -4.88 -15.33
C LYS A 118 -5.16 -4.22 -14.00
N THR A 119 -4.32 -3.31 -13.54
CA THR A 119 -4.50 -2.62 -12.26
C THR A 119 -4.76 -1.13 -12.51
N THR A 120 -5.85 -0.61 -11.94
CA THR A 120 -6.21 0.81 -12.03
C THR A 120 -6.29 1.42 -10.64
N GLY A 121 -5.59 2.54 -10.42
CA GLY A 121 -5.60 3.28 -9.16
C GLY A 121 -6.54 4.49 -9.22
N TYR A 122 -7.40 4.64 -8.22
CA TYR A 122 -8.26 5.81 -8.02
C TYR A 122 -7.83 6.52 -6.75
N SER A 123 -7.31 7.73 -6.87
CA SER A 123 -6.78 8.48 -5.75
C SER A 123 -7.62 9.68 -5.36
N VAL A 124 -7.90 9.80 -4.07
CA VAL A 124 -8.47 11.02 -3.49
C VAL A 124 -7.37 12.04 -3.26
N LEU A 125 -7.54 13.23 -3.83
CA LEU A 125 -6.59 14.34 -3.82
C LEU A 125 -6.81 15.31 -2.64
N PRO A 126 -5.82 16.15 -2.29
CA PRO A 126 -5.87 17.07 -1.14
C PRO A 126 -7.04 18.05 -1.13
N GLY A 127 -7.56 18.42 -2.28
CA GLY A 127 -8.67 19.38 -2.40
C GLY A 127 -9.92 19.00 -1.61
N VAL A 128 -10.18 17.70 -1.45
CA VAL A 128 -11.34 17.18 -0.70
C VAL A 128 -11.21 17.45 0.81
N PHE A 129 -9.99 17.57 1.31
CA PHE A 129 -9.69 17.70 2.75
C PHE A 129 -9.49 19.15 3.23
N LYS A 130 -9.59 20.15 2.33
CA LYS A 130 -9.32 21.56 2.66
C LYS A 130 -10.17 22.12 3.82
N ALA A 131 -11.36 21.56 4.04
CA ALA A 131 -12.28 22.01 5.08
C ALA A 131 -12.08 21.32 6.45
N LEU A 132 -11.13 20.38 6.56
CA LEU A 132 -10.92 19.62 7.80
C LEU A 132 -9.82 20.26 8.66
N PRO A 133 -10.07 20.52 9.97
CA PRO A 133 -9.13 21.27 10.82
C PRO A 133 -7.81 20.57 11.13
N ALA A 134 -7.69 19.27 10.90
CA ALA A 134 -6.55 18.45 11.34
C ALA A 134 -5.64 17.97 10.21
N CYS A 135 -5.36 18.83 9.21
CA CYS A 135 -4.81 18.39 7.93
C CYS A 135 -3.35 18.78 7.67
N ALA A 136 -2.53 18.94 8.71
CA ALA A 136 -1.11 19.33 8.54
C ALA A 136 -0.32 18.40 7.59
N HIS A 137 -0.64 17.11 7.56
CA HIS A 137 0.08 16.12 6.75
C HIS A 137 -0.52 15.89 5.35
N VAL A 138 -1.71 16.43 5.06
CA VAL A 138 -2.43 16.17 3.80
C VAL A 138 -1.65 16.57 2.57
N VAL A 139 -1.18 17.81 2.53
CA VAL A 139 -0.44 18.34 1.38
C VAL A 139 0.96 17.73 1.27
N PRO A 140 1.78 17.67 2.35
CA PRO A 140 3.07 17.02 2.31
C PRO A 140 3.01 15.54 1.90
N ASN A 141 2.03 14.79 2.40
CA ASN A 141 1.84 13.39 2.02
C ASN A 141 1.53 13.25 0.53
N ALA A 142 0.58 14.05 0.03
CA ALA A 142 0.19 14.02 -1.38
C ALA A 142 1.36 14.42 -2.30
N TYR A 143 2.10 15.46 -1.94
CA TYR A 143 3.29 15.87 -2.68
C TYR A 143 4.31 14.72 -2.75
N GLY A 144 4.69 14.14 -1.60
CA GLY A 144 5.62 13.03 -1.57
C GLY A 144 5.13 11.79 -2.34
N ALA A 145 3.82 11.50 -2.32
CA ALA A 145 3.24 10.40 -3.09
C ALA A 145 3.36 10.63 -4.60
N LEU A 146 3.09 11.86 -5.05
CA LEU A 146 3.18 12.21 -6.47
C LEU A 146 4.63 12.23 -6.96
N VAL A 147 5.57 12.70 -6.14
CA VAL A 147 7.01 12.65 -6.46
C VAL A 147 7.49 11.20 -6.60
N ASP A 148 7.09 10.31 -5.69
CA ASP A 148 7.46 8.90 -5.78
C ASP A 148 6.83 8.23 -7.01
N LEU A 149 5.57 8.55 -7.32
CA LEU A 149 4.88 8.03 -8.49
C LEU A 149 5.54 8.51 -9.79
N ASP A 150 5.82 9.82 -9.88
CA ASP A 150 6.49 10.43 -11.03
C ASP A 150 7.86 9.80 -11.27
N TYR A 151 8.64 9.62 -10.20
CA TYR A 151 9.93 8.94 -10.27
C TYR A 151 9.80 7.52 -10.84
N LEU A 152 8.83 6.74 -10.35
CA LEU A 152 8.60 5.37 -10.82
C LEU A 152 8.13 5.31 -12.28
N MET A 153 7.31 6.26 -12.71
CA MET A 153 6.85 6.35 -14.09
C MET A 153 7.98 6.67 -15.07
N HIS A 154 8.98 7.45 -14.64
CA HIS A 154 10.13 7.82 -15.48
C HIS A 154 11.20 6.72 -15.54
N HIS A 155 11.45 6.03 -14.44
CA HIS A 155 12.54 5.06 -14.33
C HIS A 155 12.10 3.62 -14.65
N GLY A 156 10.80 3.35 -14.61
CA GLY A 156 10.23 2.04 -14.97
C GLY A 156 10.50 0.93 -13.95
N ILE A 157 10.00 -0.27 -14.29
CA ILE A 157 10.27 -1.50 -13.55
C ILE A 157 11.58 -2.08 -14.10
N GLY A 158 12.51 -2.46 -13.21
CA GLY A 158 13.82 -3.02 -13.58
C GLY A 158 14.99 -2.08 -13.32
N ASP A 159 14.76 -0.89 -12.79
CA ASP A 159 15.81 -0.09 -12.18
C ASP A 159 16.14 -0.66 -10.80
N GLU A 160 17.39 -1.09 -10.61
CA GLU A 160 17.89 -1.71 -9.37
C GLU A 160 17.62 -0.83 -8.14
N ALA A 161 17.68 0.49 -8.29
CA ALA A 161 17.39 1.45 -7.22
C ALA A 161 15.90 1.44 -6.81
N ILE A 162 15.00 1.16 -7.76
CA ILE A 162 13.56 1.02 -7.50
C ILE A 162 13.28 -0.31 -6.81
N GLU A 163 13.87 -1.39 -7.27
CA GLU A 163 13.73 -2.72 -6.66
C GLU A 163 14.17 -2.72 -5.21
N LEU A 164 15.33 -2.13 -4.91
CA LEU A 164 15.81 -1.97 -3.54
C LEU A 164 14.90 -1.07 -2.68
N LYS A 165 14.30 -0.05 -3.25
CA LYS A 165 13.48 0.91 -2.51
C LYS A 165 12.05 0.43 -2.24
N TYR A 166 11.46 -0.35 -3.15
CA TYR A 166 10.02 -0.65 -3.15
C TYR A 166 9.67 -2.14 -3.09
N LEU A 167 10.57 -3.03 -3.49
CA LEU A 167 10.32 -4.47 -3.55
C LEU A 167 10.94 -5.25 -2.39
N ASN A 168 11.95 -4.72 -1.73
CA ASN A 168 12.52 -5.23 -0.49
C ASN A 168 11.93 -4.46 0.68
#